data_31c0309729bd2ffb0ac0fd0cc1042029
#
_entry.id   31c0309729bd2ffb0ac0fd0cc1042029
#
_cell.length_a   1.000
_cell.length_b   1.000
_cell.length_c   1.000
_cell.angle_alpha   90.00
_cell.angle_beta   90.00
_cell.angle_gamma   90.00
#
_symmetry.space_group_name_H-M   'P 1'
#
loop_
_entity.id
_entity.type
_entity.pdbx_description
1 polymer ?
#
loop_
_entity_poly.entity_id
_entity_poly.type
_entity_poly.pdbx_seq_one_letter_code
_entity_poly.pdbx_strand_id
1 'polypeptide(L)'
;RRQRQMCIRDREYTVNSEANRKEQNMTNEQYYDLIRPYEDAMNLMKTRLEILNHNIYDRSHTEENQPVHHMQYRIKEKKSMEEKLARIGVTDSVMNAKDYLMDIAGIRVICYFQTEVYEMVEALKRHEDLIVIKEKDYIKNPKDNGYRSYHIIFGVPLHTMDAMEYYPVEVQFRTLSMDFWSSMEHRICYKKDRSDTEELKKQLHALSESLNLIETELKDYVK
;
A
#
# COMPACT_ATOMS: atom_id res chain seq x y z
N ARG A 1 15.23 -17.40 -22.37
CA ARG A 1 14.38 -16.68 -21.36
C ARG A 1 15.30 -16.31 -20.21
N ARG A 2 15.89 -15.11 -20.25
CA ARG A 2 16.77 -14.60 -19.18
C ARG A 2 15.90 -13.75 -18.27
N GLN A 3 15.63 -14.24 -17.07
CA GLN A 3 15.18 -13.44 -15.95
C GLN A 3 16.25 -12.37 -15.67
N ARG A 4 15.96 -11.12 -15.99
CA ARG A 4 16.71 -9.99 -15.45
C ARG A 4 16.22 -9.77 -14.03
N GLN A 5 16.84 -10.48 -13.08
CA GLN A 5 16.75 -10.12 -11.67
C GLN A 5 17.36 -8.74 -11.52
N MET A 6 16.52 -7.79 -11.14
CA MET A 6 16.97 -6.48 -10.71
C MET A 6 17.75 -6.68 -9.40
N CYS A 7 19.06 -6.50 -9.46
CA CYS A 7 19.96 -6.62 -8.31
C CYS A 7 19.67 -5.52 -7.28
N ILE A 8 18.74 -5.80 -6.36
CA ILE A 8 18.70 -5.18 -5.03
C ILE A 8 19.43 -6.13 -4.07
N ARG A 9 20.59 -6.64 -4.50
CA ARG A 9 21.44 -7.47 -3.63
C ARG A 9 22.86 -6.98 -3.69
N ASP A 10 23.40 -6.86 -2.49
CA ASP A 10 24.83 -6.76 -2.18
C ASP A 10 25.50 -5.41 -2.54
N ARG A 11 25.10 -4.34 -1.86
CA ARG A 11 26.07 -3.33 -1.45
C ARG A 11 26.55 -3.67 -0.05
N GLU A 12 27.67 -4.36 0.01
CA GLU A 12 28.51 -4.39 1.21
C GLU A 12 28.74 -2.96 1.66
N TYR A 13 28.35 -2.67 2.90
CA TYR A 13 28.66 -1.40 3.57
C TYR A 13 30.16 -1.32 3.81
N THR A 14 30.89 -0.84 2.82
CA THR A 14 32.21 -0.25 3.09
C THR A 14 31.94 1.11 3.74
N VAL A 15 32.11 1.15 5.03
CA VAL A 15 32.18 2.38 5.82
C VAL A 15 33.41 3.16 5.31
N ASN A 16 33.22 4.01 4.32
CA ASN A 16 34.16 5.06 4.01
C ASN A 16 33.80 6.28 4.85
N SER A 17 34.42 6.36 6.03
CA SER A 17 34.61 7.59 6.76
C SER A 17 35.48 8.50 5.91
N GLU A 18 34.88 9.52 5.32
CA GLU A 18 35.46 10.81 4.91
C GLU A 18 34.68 11.44 3.75
N ALA A 19 33.59 12.06 4.07
CA ALA A 19 33.18 13.31 3.43
C ALA A 19 32.01 13.88 4.24
N ASN A 20 32.32 14.87 5.04
CA ASN A 20 31.41 15.70 5.81
C ASN A 20 30.54 16.54 4.86
N ARG A 21 29.66 15.89 4.06
CA ARG A 21 28.51 16.52 3.48
C ARG A 21 27.47 16.55 4.60
N LYS A 22 27.26 17.73 5.17
CA LYS A 22 26.01 18.06 5.86
C LYS A 22 24.91 17.70 4.89
N GLU A 23 24.34 16.50 5.01
CA GLU A 23 23.10 16.14 4.33
C GLU A 23 22.06 17.10 4.87
N GLN A 24 21.76 18.12 4.06
CA GLN A 24 20.74 19.10 4.39
C GLN A 24 19.40 18.37 4.31
N ASN A 25 18.57 18.59 5.29
CA ASN A 25 17.17 18.10 5.28
C ASN A 25 16.50 18.47 3.97
N MET A 26 15.66 17.61 3.45
CA MET A 26 14.94 17.78 2.19
C MET A 26 14.14 19.08 2.19
N THR A 27 14.41 19.97 1.21
CA THR A 27 13.66 21.22 1.04
C THR A 27 12.24 20.93 0.50
N ASN A 28 11.36 21.94 0.52
CA ASN A 28 10.03 21.78 -0.09
C ASN A 28 10.13 21.60 -1.62
N GLU A 29 11.04 22.31 -2.29
CA GLU A 29 11.27 22.17 -3.73
C GLU A 29 11.72 20.74 -4.06
N GLN A 30 12.71 20.22 -3.33
CA GLN A 30 13.18 18.84 -3.48
C GLN A 30 12.08 17.81 -3.21
N TYR A 31 11.18 18.08 -2.25
CA TYR A 31 10.03 17.23 -2.00
C TYR A 31 9.07 17.19 -3.20
N TYR A 32 8.72 18.35 -3.78
CA TYR A 32 7.82 18.39 -4.95
C TYR A 32 8.44 17.73 -6.18
N ASP A 33 9.74 17.89 -6.40
CA ASP A 33 10.43 17.19 -7.48
C ASP A 33 10.49 15.67 -7.24
N LEU A 34 10.69 15.26 -5.99
CA LEU A 34 10.69 13.85 -5.61
C LEU A 34 9.36 13.19 -5.88
N ILE A 35 8.24 13.80 -5.48
CA ILE A 35 6.93 13.13 -5.52
C ILE A 35 6.32 13.07 -6.93
N ARG A 36 6.70 13.95 -7.85
CA ARG A 36 6.12 14.03 -9.20
C ARG A 36 6.08 12.68 -9.93
N PRO A 37 7.18 11.93 -10.09
CA PRO A 37 7.12 10.63 -10.76
C PRO A 37 6.30 9.57 -9.96
N TYR A 38 6.20 9.70 -8.65
CA TYR A 38 5.34 8.82 -7.86
C TYR A 38 3.85 9.14 -8.06
N GLU A 39 3.49 10.41 -8.27
CA GLU A 39 2.14 10.81 -8.67
C GLU A 39 1.77 10.24 -10.03
N ASP A 40 2.68 10.31 -11.00
CA ASP A 40 2.48 9.74 -12.33
C ASP A 40 2.31 8.21 -12.27
N ALA A 41 3.17 7.51 -11.51
CA ALA A 41 3.05 6.07 -11.29
C ALA A 41 1.73 5.69 -10.59
N MET A 42 1.31 6.47 -9.61
CA MET A 42 0.03 6.29 -8.92
C MET A 42 -1.15 6.46 -9.88
N ASN A 43 -1.12 7.47 -10.75
CA ASN A 43 -2.16 7.70 -11.75
C ASN A 43 -2.25 6.56 -12.77
N LEU A 44 -1.12 6.01 -13.23
CA LEU A 44 -1.10 4.82 -14.08
C LEU A 44 -1.71 3.59 -13.37
N MET A 45 -1.33 3.37 -12.10
CA MET A 45 -1.89 2.26 -11.32
C MET A 45 -3.38 2.44 -11.07
N LYS A 46 -3.83 3.68 -10.80
CA LYS A 46 -5.25 4.03 -10.66
C LYS A 46 -6.04 3.62 -11.90
N THR A 47 -5.59 4.04 -13.08
CA THR A 47 -6.25 3.72 -14.35
C THR A 47 -6.33 2.20 -14.56
N ARG A 48 -5.29 1.46 -14.21
CA ARG A 48 -5.29 -0.02 -14.29
C ARG A 48 -6.34 -0.65 -13.37
N LEU A 49 -6.44 -0.16 -12.14
CA LEU A 49 -7.44 -0.63 -11.17
C LEU A 49 -8.86 -0.33 -11.64
N GLU A 50 -9.10 0.84 -12.23
CA GLU A 50 -10.39 1.22 -12.81
C GLU A 50 -10.76 0.31 -13.99
N ILE A 51 -9.81 0.05 -14.89
CA ILE A 51 -10.01 -0.88 -16.02
C ILE A 51 -10.32 -2.30 -15.52
N LEU A 52 -9.59 -2.77 -14.51
CA LEU A 52 -9.84 -4.10 -13.94
C LEU A 52 -11.21 -4.19 -13.29
N ASN A 53 -11.62 -3.16 -12.55
CA ASN A 53 -12.95 -3.09 -11.96
C ASN A 53 -14.05 -3.22 -13.02
N HIS A 54 -13.93 -2.50 -14.12
CA HIS A 54 -14.87 -2.61 -15.24
C HIS A 54 -14.85 -4.01 -15.89
N ASN A 55 -13.66 -4.58 -16.11
CA ASN A 55 -13.52 -5.90 -16.76
C ASN A 55 -14.09 -7.05 -15.92
N ILE A 56 -13.96 -7.00 -14.61
CA ILE A 56 -14.54 -7.99 -13.70
C ILE A 56 -16.06 -7.84 -13.71
N TYR A 57 -16.55 -6.62 -13.71
CA TYR A 57 -17.97 -6.28 -13.82
C TYR A 57 -18.60 -6.79 -15.12
N ASP A 58 -17.98 -6.51 -16.28
CA ASP A 58 -18.48 -6.94 -17.58
C ASP A 58 -18.63 -8.47 -17.69
N ARG A 59 -17.81 -9.24 -16.98
CA ARG A 59 -17.93 -10.71 -16.95
C ARG A 59 -19.12 -11.21 -16.16
N SER A 60 -19.57 -10.49 -15.14
CA SER A 60 -20.70 -10.88 -14.31
C SER A 60 -22.07 -10.53 -14.90
N HIS A 61 -22.13 -9.70 -15.96
CA HIS A 61 -23.35 -9.23 -16.67
C HIS A 61 -24.41 -8.61 -15.77
N THR A 62 -24.07 -8.14 -14.58
CA THR A 62 -25.00 -7.53 -13.63
C THR A 62 -24.48 -6.17 -13.19
N GLU A 63 -25.23 -5.10 -13.48
CA GLU A 63 -24.87 -3.72 -13.10
C GLU A 63 -24.68 -3.50 -11.59
N GLU A 64 -25.18 -4.43 -10.77
CA GLU A 64 -25.19 -4.30 -9.31
C GLU A 64 -23.95 -4.85 -8.62
N ASN A 65 -23.06 -5.59 -9.32
CA ASN A 65 -21.98 -6.35 -8.71
C ASN A 65 -20.57 -5.84 -9.05
N GLN A 66 -20.34 -4.53 -8.98
CA GLN A 66 -18.98 -4.01 -9.07
C GLN A 66 -18.16 -4.47 -7.85
N PRO A 67 -16.98 -5.09 -8.04
CA PRO A 67 -16.17 -5.60 -6.93
C PRO A 67 -15.62 -4.48 -6.04
N VAL A 68 -15.42 -3.28 -6.60
CA VAL A 68 -14.83 -2.15 -5.87
C VAL A 68 -15.91 -1.15 -5.48
N HIS A 69 -16.08 -0.95 -4.19
CA HIS A 69 -16.98 0.07 -3.65
C HIS A 69 -16.40 1.48 -3.87
N HIS A 70 -15.14 1.72 -3.50
CA HIS A 70 -14.44 2.97 -3.76
C HIS A 70 -12.92 2.81 -3.66
N MET A 71 -12.20 3.83 -4.16
CA MET A 71 -10.75 3.92 -4.07
C MET A 71 -10.35 5.26 -3.46
N GLN A 72 -9.25 5.24 -2.70
CA GLN A 72 -8.62 6.42 -2.13
C GLN A 72 -7.15 6.48 -2.58
N TYR A 73 -6.67 7.68 -2.88
CA TYR A 73 -5.33 7.91 -3.39
C TYR A 73 -4.59 8.88 -2.48
N ARG A 74 -3.31 8.62 -2.25
CA ARG A 74 -2.52 9.44 -1.37
C ARG A 74 -1.06 9.47 -1.77
N ILE A 75 -0.49 10.68 -1.88
CA ILE A 75 0.96 10.88 -1.79
C ILE A 75 1.30 11.17 -0.34
N LYS A 76 2.37 10.56 0.15
CA LYS A 76 2.83 10.72 1.53
C LYS A 76 3.35 12.14 1.73
N GLU A 77 2.80 12.83 2.73
CA GLU A 77 3.22 14.18 3.10
C GLU A 77 4.68 14.22 3.55
N LYS A 78 5.37 15.33 3.26
CA LYS A 78 6.77 15.56 3.62
C LYS A 78 7.04 15.25 5.09
N LYS A 79 6.23 15.81 6.01
CA LYS A 79 6.35 15.56 7.45
C LYS A 79 6.26 14.07 7.80
N SER A 80 5.36 13.33 7.16
CA SER A 80 5.22 11.88 7.39
C SER A 80 6.42 11.09 6.83
N MET A 81 7.09 11.58 5.78
CA MET A 81 8.35 11.01 5.28
C MET A 81 9.47 11.25 6.28
N GLU A 82 9.64 12.50 6.75
CA GLU A 82 10.62 12.89 7.76
C GLU A 82 10.49 12.04 9.03
N GLU A 83 9.28 11.92 9.58
CA GLU A 83 8.99 11.11 10.76
C GLU A 83 9.32 9.63 10.55
N LYS A 84 9.08 9.10 9.34
CA LYS A 84 9.38 7.70 9.03
C LYS A 84 10.88 7.47 8.86
N LEU A 85 11.61 8.36 8.19
CA LEU A 85 13.05 8.31 8.04
C LEU A 85 13.75 8.43 9.39
N ALA A 86 13.32 9.36 10.25
CA ALA A 86 13.81 9.50 11.61
C ALA A 86 13.64 8.22 12.45
N ARG A 87 12.49 7.55 12.30
CA ARG A 87 12.18 6.28 13.02
C ARG A 87 13.12 5.14 12.64
N ILE A 88 13.60 5.10 11.40
CA ILE A 88 14.57 4.09 10.93
C ILE A 88 16.03 4.55 11.09
N GLY A 89 16.26 5.75 11.66
CA GLY A 89 17.57 6.26 12.02
C GLY A 89 18.40 6.81 10.85
N VAL A 90 17.75 7.23 9.75
CA VAL A 90 18.42 7.83 8.59
C VAL A 90 18.02 9.31 8.43
N THR A 91 18.91 10.07 7.78
CA THR A 91 18.68 11.50 7.52
C THR A 91 17.55 11.72 6.54
N ASP A 92 16.85 12.85 6.69
CA ASP A 92 15.79 13.28 5.77
C ASP A 92 16.42 13.85 4.49
N SER A 93 16.71 12.98 3.54
CA SER A 93 17.22 13.34 2.21
C SER A 93 16.40 12.67 1.10
N VAL A 94 16.44 13.26 -0.10
CA VAL A 94 15.77 12.70 -1.30
C VAL A 94 16.27 11.27 -1.59
N MET A 95 17.58 11.03 -1.38
CA MET A 95 18.18 9.72 -1.62
C MET A 95 17.64 8.69 -0.64
N ASN A 96 17.63 9.02 0.65
CA ASN A 96 17.09 8.13 1.68
C ASN A 96 15.58 7.91 1.51
N ALA A 97 14.83 8.92 1.08
CA ALA A 97 13.41 8.76 0.77
C ALA A 97 13.19 7.73 -0.36
N LYS A 98 13.97 7.80 -1.44
CA LYS A 98 13.91 6.82 -2.54
C LYS A 98 14.33 5.42 -2.13
N ASP A 99 15.37 5.29 -1.30
CA ASP A 99 15.94 4.00 -0.92
C ASP A 99 15.10 3.26 0.13
N TYR A 100 14.49 4.00 1.07
CA TYR A 100 13.83 3.41 2.25
C TYR A 100 12.32 3.51 2.26
N LEU A 101 11.72 4.44 1.49
CA LEU A 101 10.26 4.62 1.49
C LEU A 101 9.62 3.97 0.26
N MET A 102 8.89 2.88 0.49
CA MET A 102 8.16 2.16 -0.56
C MET A 102 6.66 2.56 -0.62
N ASP A 103 6.24 3.51 0.22
CA ASP A 103 4.86 3.95 0.40
C ASP A 103 4.69 5.47 0.17
N ILE A 104 5.55 6.05 -0.68
CA ILE A 104 5.44 7.45 -1.10
C ILE A 104 4.12 7.66 -1.85
N ALA A 105 3.81 6.76 -2.80
CA ALA A 105 2.52 6.67 -3.46
C ALA A 105 1.71 5.52 -2.88
N GLY A 106 0.45 5.78 -2.52
CA GLY A 106 -0.43 4.78 -1.94
C GLY A 106 -1.84 4.84 -2.50
N ILE A 107 -2.41 3.68 -2.78
CA ILE A 107 -3.80 3.49 -3.19
C ILE A 107 -4.48 2.56 -2.19
N ARG A 108 -5.67 2.91 -1.74
CA ARG A 108 -6.54 2.02 -0.98
C ARG A 108 -7.74 1.67 -1.83
N VAL A 109 -7.94 0.38 -2.04
CA VAL A 109 -9.07 -0.20 -2.79
C VAL A 109 -10.00 -0.87 -1.78
N ILE A 110 -11.25 -0.44 -1.73
CA ILE A 110 -12.27 -1.00 -0.84
C ILE A 110 -13.23 -1.83 -1.68
N CYS A 111 -13.24 -3.13 -1.43
CA CYS A 111 -14.15 -4.10 -2.04
C CYS A 111 -15.30 -4.43 -1.10
N TYR A 112 -16.34 -5.08 -1.61
CA TYR A 112 -17.44 -5.55 -0.76
C TYR A 112 -17.04 -6.81 0.02
N PHE A 113 -16.38 -7.79 -0.64
CA PHE A 113 -16.04 -9.10 -0.07
C PHE A 113 -14.58 -9.50 -0.28
N GLN A 114 -14.08 -10.38 0.56
CA GLN A 114 -12.70 -10.87 0.51
C GLN A 114 -12.36 -11.56 -0.82
N THR A 115 -13.31 -12.27 -1.42
CA THR A 115 -13.09 -12.93 -2.73
C THR A 115 -12.71 -11.93 -3.81
N GLU A 116 -13.37 -10.79 -3.85
CA GLU A 116 -13.10 -9.70 -4.79
C GLU A 116 -11.71 -9.09 -4.57
N VAL A 117 -11.30 -8.97 -3.30
CA VAL A 117 -9.92 -8.55 -2.98
C VAL A 117 -8.91 -9.49 -3.64
N TYR A 118 -9.08 -10.80 -3.49
CA TYR A 118 -8.15 -11.78 -4.08
C TYR A 118 -8.22 -11.80 -5.60
N GLU A 119 -9.41 -11.66 -6.20
CA GLU A 119 -9.58 -11.58 -7.65
C GLU A 119 -8.86 -10.38 -8.24
N MET A 120 -9.00 -9.20 -7.63
CA MET A 120 -8.31 -7.98 -8.04
C MET A 120 -6.78 -8.11 -7.93
N VAL A 121 -6.30 -8.66 -6.82
CA VAL A 121 -4.86 -8.88 -6.60
C VAL A 121 -4.29 -9.84 -7.63
N GLU A 122 -4.92 -11.00 -7.85
CA GLU A 122 -4.44 -11.98 -8.82
C GLU A 122 -4.53 -11.45 -10.26
N ALA A 123 -5.53 -10.62 -10.58
CA ALA A 123 -5.62 -9.98 -11.88
C ALA A 123 -4.45 -9.00 -12.10
N LEU A 124 -4.11 -8.17 -11.11
CA LEU A 124 -2.95 -7.26 -11.19
C LEU A 124 -1.62 -8.01 -11.33
N LYS A 125 -1.45 -9.11 -10.60
CA LYS A 125 -0.21 -9.92 -10.66
C LYS A 125 0.03 -10.57 -12.03
N ARG A 126 -1.00 -10.68 -12.87
CA ARG A 126 -0.87 -11.17 -14.27
C ARG A 126 -0.36 -10.11 -15.25
N HIS A 127 -0.29 -8.84 -14.85
CA HIS A 127 0.25 -7.79 -15.69
C HIS A 127 1.77 -7.92 -15.75
N GLU A 128 2.30 -8.34 -16.91
CA GLU A 128 3.73 -8.66 -17.11
C GLU A 128 4.67 -7.47 -16.91
N ASP A 129 4.16 -6.26 -17.06
CA ASP A 129 4.91 -5.02 -16.90
C ASP A 129 4.93 -4.48 -15.44
N LEU A 130 4.13 -5.07 -14.54
CA LEU A 130 4.19 -4.77 -13.11
C LEU A 130 5.15 -5.70 -12.39
N ILE A 131 5.98 -5.14 -11.52
CA ILE A 131 6.89 -5.93 -10.67
C ILE A 131 6.33 -5.96 -9.26
N VAL A 132 6.08 -7.16 -8.72
CA VAL A 132 5.75 -7.31 -7.30
C VAL A 132 7.02 -7.15 -6.47
N ILE A 133 7.13 -6.02 -5.75
CA ILE A 133 8.28 -5.73 -4.88
C ILE A 133 8.10 -6.37 -3.51
N LYS A 134 6.89 -6.26 -2.94
CA LYS A 134 6.57 -6.78 -1.61
C LYS A 134 5.08 -7.10 -1.50
N GLU A 135 4.78 -8.15 -0.75
CA GLU A 135 3.42 -8.62 -0.53
C GLU A 135 3.23 -9.03 0.91
N LYS A 136 2.08 -8.70 1.51
CA LYS A 136 1.68 -9.11 2.86
C LYS A 136 0.18 -9.32 2.92
N ASP A 137 -0.22 -10.53 3.22
CA ASP A 137 -1.61 -10.94 3.38
C ASP A 137 -1.99 -10.95 4.88
N TYR A 138 -2.51 -9.82 5.34
CA TYR A 138 -3.07 -9.71 6.69
C TYR A 138 -4.55 -10.11 6.75
N ILE A 139 -5.15 -10.56 5.65
CA ILE A 139 -6.48 -11.16 5.66
C ILE A 139 -6.36 -12.59 6.20
N LYS A 140 -5.41 -13.37 5.65
CA LYS A 140 -5.11 -14.73 6.11
C LYS A 140 -4.38 -14.74 7.45
N ASN A 141 -3.48 -13.80 7.68
CA ASN A 141 -2.65 -13.71 8.88
C ASN A 141 -2.85 -12.34 9.54
N PRO A 142 -3.96 -12.11 10.26
CA PRO A 142 -4.25 -10.84 10.92
C PRO A 142 -3.16 -10.48 11.93
N LYS A 143 -3.01 -9.17 12.19
CA LYS A 143 -2.15 -8.73 13.29
C LYS A 143 -2.80 -9.05 14.65
N ASP A 144 -2.00 -8.98 15.71
CA ASP A 144 -2.44 -9.31 17.08
C ASP A 144 -3.65 -8.49 17.54
N ASN A 145 -3.79 -7.25 17.06
CA ASN A 145 -4.95 -6.40 17.34
C ASN A 145 -6.17 -6.67 16.46
N GLY A 146 -6.10 -7.64 15.52
CA GLY A 146 -7.18 -7.97 14.59
C GLY A 146 -7.15 -7.18 13.27
N TYR A 147 -6.11 -6.38 13.00
CA TYR A 147 -5.99 -5.66 11.73
C TYR A 147 -5.93 -6.61 10.54
N ARG A 148 -6.80 -6.40 9.55
CA ARG A 148 -6.89 -7.15 8.29
C ARG A 148 -6.76 -6.22 7.10
N SER A 149 -5.97 -6.60 6.11
CA SER A 149 -5.80 -5.93 4.81
C SER A 149 -4.86 -6.75 3.95
N TYR A 150 -4.96 -6.66 2.64
CA TYR A 150 -3.95 -7.18 1.74
C TYR A 150 -3.08 -6.02 1.25
N HIS A 151 -1.78 -6.08 1.52
CA HIS A 151 -0.81 -5.06 1.11
C HIS A 151 0.08 -5.61 0.02
N ILE A 152 0.19 -4.89 -1.08
CA ILE A 152 1.10 -5.21 -2.15
C ILE A 152 1.78 -3.94 -2.66
N ILE A 153 3.08 -4.01 -2.88
CA ILE A 153 3.86 -2.92 -3.47
C ILE A 153 4.25 -3.34 -4.87
N PHE A 154 3.76 -2.60 -5.84
CA PHE A 154 4.12 -2.77 -7.23
C PHE A 154 5.18 -1.77 -7.66
N GLY A 155 6.18 -2.22 -8.43
CA GLY A 155 6.98 -1.36 -9.27
C GLY A 155 6.20 -1.07 -10.55
N VAL A 156 5.81 0.19 -10.72
CA VAL A 156 5.06 0.67 -11.89
C VAL A 156 6.02 1.29 -12.89
N PRO A 157 6.08 0.83 -14.15
CA PRO A 157 6.98 1.38 -15.14
C PRO A 157 6.53 2.77 -15.60
N LEU A 158 7.42 3.74 -15.52
CA LEU A 158 7.29 5.04 -16.15
C LEU A 158 8.27 5.16 -17.30
N HIS A 159 7.77 5.49 -18.48
CA HIS A 159 8.58 5.80 -19.65
C HIS A 159 8.78 7.30 -19.72
N THR A 160 10.00 7.76 -19.52
CA THR A 160 10.43 9.12 -19.76
C THR A 160 11.04 9.23 -21.19
N MET A 161 11.48 10.43 -21.59
CA MET A 161 12.09 10.59 -22.91
C MET A 161 13.39 9.79 -23.06
N ASP A 162 14.12 9.58 -21.96
CA ASP A 162 15.48 9.03 -21.98
C ASP A 162 15.56 7.60 -21.41
N ALA A 163 14.60 7.19 -20.55
CA ALA A 163 14.67 5.93 -19.83
C ALA A 163 13.30 5.39 -19.41
N MET A 164 13.28 4.12 -19.04
CA MET A 164 12.18 3.50 -18.31
C MET A 164 12.64 3.20 -16.88
N GLU A 165 11.90 3.71 -15.90
CA GLU A 165 12.16 3.52 -14.48
C GLU A 165 10.93 2.93 -13.78
N TYR A 166 11.15 2.17 -12.71
CA TYR A 166 10.07 1.61 -11.89
C TYR A 166 9.91 2.41 -10.61
N TYR A 167 8.70 2.88 -10.35
CA TYR A 167 8.35 3.59 -9.12
C TYR A 167 7.43 2.75 -8.24
N PRO A 168 7.76 2.60 -6.94
CA PRO A 168 6.92 1.83 -6.02
C PRO A 168 5.59 2.53 -5.74
N VAL A 169 4.50 1.77 -5.86
CA VAL A 169 3.15 2.16 -5.47
C VAL A 169 2.61 1.11 -4.53
N GLU A 170 2.29 1.49 -3.29
CA GLU A 170 1.62 0.62 -2.33
C GLU A 170 0.12 0.56 -2.65
N VAL A 171 -0.42 -0.64 -2.86
CA VAL A 171 -1.86 -0.86 -2.99
C VAL A 171 -2.34 -1.67 -1.78
N GLN A 172 -3.28 -1.09 -1.03
CA GLN A 172 -3.93 -1.71 0.12
C GLN A 172 -5.34 -2.10 -0.26
N PHE A 173 -5.62 -3.40 -0.31
CA PHE A 173 -6.96 -3.91 -0.51
C PHE A 173 -7.61 -4.24 0.83
N ARG A 174 -8.84 -3.80 1.00
CA ARG A 174 -9.68 -4.05 2.17
C ARG A 174 -11.10 -4.33 1.73
N THR A 175 -11.88 -4.96 2.59
CA THR A 175 -13.32 -4.92 2.48
C THR A 175 -13.89 -3.73 3.27
N LEU A 176 -15.17 -3.46 3.12
CA LEU A 176 -15.88 -2.41 3.88
C LEU A 176 -15.74 -2.64 5.39
N SER A 177 -15.86 -3.88 5.84
CA SER A 177 -15.73 -4.24 7.26
C SER A 177 -14.30 -4.00 7.78
N MET A 178 -13.29 -4.33 6.99
CA MET A 178 -11.88 -4.09 7.33
C MET A 178 -11.53 -2.61 7.39
N ASP A 179 -12.05 -1.81 6.45
CA ASP A 179 -11.81 -0.37 6.44
C ASP A 179 -12.56 0.35 7.57
N PHE A 180 -13.79 -0.07 7.87
CA PHE A 180 -14.52 0.37 9.05
C PHE A 180 -13.73 0.10 10.32
N TRP A 181 -13.31 -1.15 10.54
CA TRP A 181 -12.53 -1.53 11.72
C TRP A 181 -11.24 -0.71 11.84
N SER A 182 -10.48 -0.58 10.76
CA SER A 182 -9.22 0.16 10.74
C SER A 182 -9.40 1.65 11.02
N SER A 183 -10.49 2.25 10.55
CA SER A 183 -10.82 3.64 10.81
C SER A 183 -11.20 3.88 12.27
N MET A 184 -11.93 2.96 12.87
CA MET A 184 -12.32 3.03 14.29
C MET A 184 -11.12 2.77 15.21
N GLU A 185 -10.30 1.76 14.92
CA GLU A 185 -9.07 1.47 15.66
C GLU A 185 -8.15 2.71 15.70
N HIS A 186 -7.88 3.29 14.53
CA HIS A 186 -7.08 4.50 14.44
C HIS A 186 -7.66 5.65 15.29
N ARG A 187 -8.97 5.86 15.27
CA ARG A 187 -9.64 6.91 16.07
C ARG A 187 -9.55 6.64 17.57
N ILE A 188 -9.64 5.38 17.98
CA ILE A 188 -9.58 4.97 19.40
C ILE A 188 -8.14 5.10 19.92
N CYS A 189 -7.15 4.64 19.14
CA CYS A 189 -5.76 4.57 19.56
C CYS A 189 -5.01 5.89 19.41
N TYR A 190 -5.31 6.70 18.37
CA TYR A 190 -4.58 7.94 18.05
C TYR A 190 -4.68 9.04 19.12
N LYS A 191 -5.76 9.11 19.92
CA LYS A 191 -5.99 10.18 20.90
C LYS A 191 -5.64 9.84 22.35
N LYS A 192 -5.22 8.61 22.62
CA LYS A 192 -4.91 8.17 23.99
C LYS A 192 -3.66 7.31 23.94
N ASP A 193 -2.72 7.51 24.86
CA ASP A 193 -1.61 6.59 25.16
C ASP A 193 -2.11 5.18 25.59
N ARG A 194 -3.22 4.72 25.01
CA ARG A 194 -3.92 3.47 25.32
C ARG A 194 -3.67 2.36 24.31
N SER A 195 -2.92 2.63 23.22
CA SER A 195 -2.69 1.64 22.15
C SER A 195 -1.97 0.37 22.62
N ASP A 196 -1.38 0.41 23.82
CA ASP A 196 -0.51 -0.67 24.33
C ASP A 196 -1.15 -1.52 25.44
N THR A 197 -2.43 -1.35 25.75
CA THR A 197 -3.07 -2.26 26.69
C THR A 197 -3.42 -3.57 25.99
N GLU A 198 -2.88 -4.69 26.45
CA GLU A 198 -3.18 -6.04 25.93
C GLU A 198 -4.69 -6.33 25.94
N GLU A 199 -5.42 -5.78 26.91
CA GLU A 199 -6.87 -5.91 26.98
C GLU A 199 -7.56 -5.23 25.80
N LEU A 200 -7.15 -3.99 25.43
CA LEU A 200 -7.70 -3.30 24.28
C LEU A 200 -7.41 -4.03 22.97
N LYS A 201 -6.19 -4.58 22.80
CA LYS A 201 -5.84 -5.39 21.63
C LYS A 201 -6.73 -6.61 21.50
N LYS A 202 -6.99 -7.32 22.60
CA LYS A 202 -7.90 -8.49 22.61
C LYS A 202 -9.32 -8.11 22.24
N GLN A 203 -9.84 -7.00 22.77
CA GLN A 203 -11.17 -6.51 22.45
C GLN A 203 -11.29 -6.10 20.98
N LEU A 204 -10.31 -5.37 20.46
CA LEU A 204 -10.23 -4.99 19.04
C LEU A 204 -10.15 -6.22 18.13
N HIS A 205 -9.37 -7.22 18.54
CA HIS A 205 -9.29 -8.50 17.82
C HIS A 205 -10.65 -9.21 17.77
N ALA A 206 -11.34 -9.33 18.89
CA ALA A 206 -12.66 -9.97 18.97
C ALA A 206 -13.70 -9.24 18.09
N LEU A 207 -13.66 -7.89 18.05
CA LEU A 207 -14.52 -7.10 17.17
C LEU A 207 -14.19 -7.32 15.69
N SER A 208 -12.91 -7.45 15.33
CA SER A 208 -12.48 -7.77 13.97
C SER A 208 -13.01 -9.15 13.51
N GLU A 209 -12.94 -10.16 14.41
CA GLU A 209 -13.50 -11.48 14.12
C GLU A 209 -15.02 -11.44 13.92
N SER A 210 -15.73 -10.67 14.75
CA SER A 210 -17.18 -10.50 14.62
C SER A 210 -17.55 -9.86 13.27
N LEU A 211 -16.83 -8.83 12.85
CA LEU A 211 -17.03 -8.18 11.54
C LEU A 211 -16.75 -9.14 10.39
N ASN A 212 -15.71 -9.97 10.51
CA ASN A 212 -15.37 -10.98 9.52
C ASN A 212 -16.47 -12.05 9.36
N LEU A 213 -17.06 -12.48 10.47
CA LEU A 213 -18.18 -13.42 10.45
C LEU A 213 -19.41 -12.80 9.78
N ILE A 214 -19.79 -11.57 10.14
CA ILE A 214 -20.91 -10.84 9.54
C ILE A 214 -20.70 -10.70 8.02
N GLU A 215 -19.50 -10.32 7.58
CA GLU A 215 -19.20 -10.21 6.15
C GLU A 215 -19.36 -11.56 5.43
N THR A 216 -18.90 -12.64 6.06
CA THR A 216 -19.01 -13.99 5.50
C THR A 216 -20.48 -14.42 5.35
N GLU A 217 -21.31 -14.16 6.36
CA GLU A 217 -22.74 -14.46 6.32
C GLU A 217 -23.46 -13.61 5.24
N LEU A 218 -23.15 -12.30 5.16
CA LEU A 218 -23.76 -11.41 4.17
C LEU A 218 -23.44 -11.84 2.73
N LYS A 219 -22.28 -12.41 2.49
CA LYS A 219 -21.88 -12.89 1.16
C LYS A 219 -22.83 -13.96 0.63
N ASP A 220 -23.39 -14.82 1.51
CA ASP A 220 -24.31 -15.88 1.10
C ASP A 220 -25.65 -15.36 0.55
N TYR A 221 -25.97 -14.08 0.79
CA TYR A 221 -27.17 -13.41 0.25
C TYR A 221 -26.94 -12.74 -1.11
N VAL A 222 -25.68 -12.57 -1.51
CA VAL A 222 -25.34 -12.04 -2.84
C VAL A 222 -25.21 -13.22 -3.79
N LYS A 223 -26.23 -13.42 -4.62
CA LYS A 223 -26.29 -14.50 -5.61
C LYS A 223 -25.77 -14.04 -6.96
#